data_9012c780055fac109bede454a7a67109
#
_entry.id   9012c780055fac109bede454a7a67109
#
_cell.length_a   1.000
_cell.length_b   1.000
_cell.length_c   1.000
_cell.angle_alpha   90.00
_cell.angle_beta   90.00
_cell.angle_gamma   90.00
#
_symmetry.space_group_name_H-M   'P 1'
#
loop_
_entity.id
_entity.type
_entity.pdbx_description
1 polymer ?
#
loop_
_entity_poly.entity_id
_entity_poly.type
_entity_poly.pdbx_seq_one_letter_code
_entity_poly.pdbx_strand_id
1 'polypeptide(L)'
;MLLLFAVMLTALFEMQLPHHPYNTLPALPPTQDLETATLLKAVAQAARALGELKGVCQTLPNPALLINTIALQESKASSAIENIITTHDELYQAIVQDLDIMLASGTISPSAKEVLRYREALYEGYNELQKRNLLTTNLFIRLMQTIKQNSAGIRKESGVCIKNQMTGEIVYTPPEGEDVIRQKLYELEQFINDPPHDLNPIICMALLHYQFEAIHPFADGNGRTGRILMVLYLVQQGYLDLPILFVSAYIIKNKARYYELLRAVTEREAWQEWCLFMAKAVEETAQLTLHTIQRIRIAQDDIT
;
A
#
# COMPACT_ATOMS: atom_id res chain seq x y z
N MET A 1 32.69 -18.56 29.83
CA MET A 1 31.58 -19.37 29.33
C MET A 1 30.22 -18.82 29.79
N LEU A 2 30.01 -18.45 31.05
CA LEU A 2 28.77 -17.84 31.55
C LEU A 2 28.47 -16.44 30.98
N LEU A 3 29.49 -15.60 30.73
CA LEU A 3 29.30 -14.25 30.14
C LEU A 3 28.87 -14.29 28.64
N LEU A 4 29.38 -15.27 27.88
CA LEU A 4 28.93 -15.47 26.48
C LEU A 4 27.50 -16.01 26.41
N PHE A 5 27.09 -16.81 27.38
CA PHE A 5 25.72 -17.32 27.49
C PHE A 5 24.72 -16.21 27.89
N ALA A 6 25.14 -15.29 28.76
CA ALA A 6 24.32 -14.12 29.13
C ALA A 6 24.16 -13.12 27.96
N VAL A 7 25.23 -12.89 27.18
CA VAL A 7 25.16 -12.03 25.98
C VAL A 7 24.35 -12.68 24.85
N MET A 8 24.43 -14.03 24.71
CA MET A 8 23.54 -14.73 23.76
C MET A 8 22.10 -14.78 24.24
N LEU A 9 21.81 -14.81 25.55
CA LEU A 9 20.45 -14.75 26.08
C LEU A 9 19.83 -13.33 25.98
N THR A 10 20.63 -12.26 26.05
CA THR A 10 20.15 -10.88 25.83
C THR A 10 19.93 -10.57 24.36
N ALA A 11 20.64 -11.23 23.44
CA ALA A 11 20.38 -11.10 21.98
C ALA A 11 19.18 -11.94 21.51
N LEU A 12 18.62 -12.82 22.34
CA LEU A 12 17.56 -13.75 21.96
C LEU A 12 16.14 -13.29 22.29
N PHE A 13 15.92 -12.13 22.94
CA PHE A 13 14.58 -11.70 23.32
C PHE A 13 14.43 -10.17 23.46
N GLU A 14 14.73 -9.37 22.43
CA GLU A 14 13.95 -8.15 22.24
C GLU A 14 12.74 -8.47 21.36
N MET A 15 11.88 -9.36 21.82
CA MET A 15 10.53 -9.44 21.28
C MET A 15 9.88 -8.08 21.44
N GLN A 16 9.52 -7.43 20.33
CA GLN A 16 8.80 -6.17 20.37
C GLN A 16 7.53 -6.33 21.20
N LEU A 17 7.50 -5.67 22.37
CA LEU A 17 6.34 -5.69 23.24
C LEU A 17 5.26 -4.76 22.65
N PRO A 18 4.00 -5.21 22.46
CA PRO A 18 2.97 -4.42 21.83
C PRO A 18 2.70 -3.05 22.48
N HIS A 19 3.01 -2.92 23.77
CA HIS A 19 2.78 -1.71 24.56
C HIS A 19 3.94 -0.71 24.56
N HIS A 20 5.07 -1.05 23.93
CA HIS A 20 6.23 -0.15 23.87
C HIS A 20 6.48 0.35 22.46
N PRO A 21 6.86 1.63 22.26
CA PRO A 21 7.19 2.18 20.96
C PRO A 21 8.32 1.40 20.28
N TYR A 22 8.10 0.98 19.03
CA TYR A 22 9.09 0.20 18.26
C TYR A 22 10.16 1.11 17.64
N ASN A 23 10.85 1.89 18.47
CA ASN A 23 11.92 2.80 18.03
C ASN A 23 13.11 2.07 17.41
N THR A 24 13.32 0.79 17.77
CA THR A 24 14.34 -0.09 17.20
C THR A 24 13.92 -0.79 15.91
N LEU A 25 12.79 -0.42 15.31
CA LEU A 25 12.34 -0.97 14.02
C LEU A 25 13.52 -0.99 13.03
N PRO A 26 13.95 -2.20 12.56
CA PRO A 26 15.13 -2.30 11.71
C PRO A 26 14.90 -1.66 10.35
N ALA A 27 15.99 -1.19 9.71
CA ALA A 27 15.97 -0.76 8.34
C ALA A 27 15.83 -1.96 7.37
N LEU A 28 15.36 -1.70 6.16
CA LEU A 28 15.31 -2.69 5.08
C LEU A 28 16.63 -2.78 4.32
N PRO A 29 16.93 -3.92 3.69
CA PRO A 29 16.18 -5.18 3.73
C PRO A 29 16.42 -5.96 5.03
N PRO A 30 15.54 -6.94 5.36
CA PRO A 30 15.79 -7.85 6.47
C PRO A 30 17.01 -8.72 6.20
N THR A 31 17.65 -9.23 7.26
CA THR A 31 18.82 -10.11 7.14
C THR A 31 18.48 -11.52 6.67
N GLN A 32 17.21 -11.89 6.71
CA GLN A 32 16.71 -13.20 6.27
C GLN A 32 16.83 -13.31 4.73
N ASP A 33 17.32 -14.46 4.26
CA ASP A 33 17.27 -14.80 2.83
C ASP A 33 15.82 -14.94 2.34
N LEU A 34 15.41 -14.07 1.43
CA LEU A 34 14.08 -14.03 0.83
C LEU A 34 14.04 -14.68 -0.56
N GLU A 35 15.18 -15.08 -1.13
CA GLU A 35 15.24 -15.70 -2.45
C GLU A 35 15.02 -17.22 -2.42
N THR A 36 14.08 -17.66 -1.60
CA THR A 36 13.69 -19.07 -1.56
C THR A 36 12.99 -19.49 -2.85
N ALA A 37 13.19 -20.76 -3.26
CA ALA A 37 12.55 -21.31 -4.47
C ALA A 37 11.01 -21.13 -4.47
N THR A 38 10.38 -21.21 -3.30
CA THR A 38 8.92 -21.01 -3.15
C THR A 38 8.52 -19.57 -3.43
N LEU A 39 9.25 -18.60 -2.86
CA LEU A 39 8.94 -17.18 -3.05
C LEU A 39 9.26 -16.74 -4.48
N LEU A 40 10.41 -17.15 -5.03
CA LEU A 40 10.78 -16.84 -6.42
C LEU A 40 9.76 -17.38 -7.44
N LYS A 41 9.19 -18.56 -7.18
CA LYS A 41 8.12 -19.12 -8.03
C LYS A 41 6.85 -18.26 -7.97
N ALA A 42 6.44 -17.81 -6.79
CA ALA A 42 5.26 -16.93 -6.63
C ALA A 42 5.51 -15.57 -7.30
N VAL A 43 6.69 -15.01 -7.12
CA VAL A 43 7.12 -13.74 -7.76
C VAL A 43 7.12 -13.85 -9.28
N ALA A 44 7.60 -14.97 -9.84
CA ALA A 44 7.57 -15.19 -11.28
C ALA A 44 6.14 -15.25 -11.84
N GLN A 45 5.19 -15.84 -11.10
CA GLN A 45 3.77 -15.85 -11.46
C GLN A 45 3.16 -14.44 -11.43
N ALA A 46 3.44 -13.67 -10.37
CA ALA A 46 3.01 -12.29 -10.25
C ALA A 46 3.60 -11.40 -11.35
N ALA A 47 4.90 -11.52 -11.64
CA ALA A 47 5.57 -10.78 -12.70
C ALA A 47 4.99 -11.09 -14.08
N ARG A 48 4.67 -12.36 -14.37
CA ARG A 48 3.99 -12.76 -15.61
C ARG A 48 2.63 -12.09 -15.73
N ALA A 49 1.81 -12.13 -14.66
CA ALA A 49 0.48 -11.51 -14.69
C ALA A 49 0.55 -9.98 -14.87
N LEU A 50 1.53 -9.31 -14.25
CA LEU A 50 1.78 -7.88 -14.48
C LEU A 50 2.24 -7.60 -15.91
N GLY A 51 3.10 -8.43 -16.47
CA GLY A 51 3.54 -8.30 -17.86
C GLY A 51 2.40 -8.43 -18.87
N GLU A 52 1.50 -9.41 -18.66
CA GLU A 52 0.27 -9.56 -19.44
C GLU A 52 -0.64 -8.31 -19.31
N LEU A 53 -0.84 -7.82 -18.11
CA LEU A 53 -1.63 -6.61 -17.85
C LEU A 53 -1.01 -5.39 -18.55
N LYS A 54 0.29 -5.17 -18.40
CA LYS A 54 1.01 -4.07 -19.05
C LYS A 54 0.87 -4.13 -20.57
N GLY A 55 1.06 -5.31 -21.17
CA GLY A 55 0.94 -5.51 -22.62
C GLY A 55 -0.47 -5.21 -23.15
N VAL A 56 -1.51 -5.66 -22.46
CA VAL A 56 -2.90 -5.38 -22.86
C VAL A 56 -3.22 -3.89 -22.77
N CYS A 57 -2.73 -3.19 -21.73
CA CYS A 57 -2.98 -1.75 -21.57
C CYS A 57 -2.38 -0.91 -22.69
N GLN A 58 -1.25 -1.31 -23.26
CA GLN A 58 -0.63 -0.62 -24.41
C GLN A 58 -1.47 -0.72 -25.70
N THR A 59 -2.37 -1.69 -25.79
CA THR A 59 -3.24 -1.91 -26.98
C THR A 59 -4.59 -1.19 -26.89
N LEU A 60 -4.86 -0.47 -25.79
CA LEU A 60 -6.15 0.16 -25.58
C LEU A 60 -6.28 1.51 -26.30
N PRO A 61 -7.39 1.74 -27.03
CA PRO A 61 -7.61 3.01 -27.75
C PRO A 61 -7.75 4.22 -26.80
N ASN A 62 -8.29 4.00 -25.61
CA ASN A 62 -8.48 5.04 -24.60
C ASN A 62 -8.08 4.55 -23.20
N PRO A 63 -6.80 4.64 -22.83
CA PRO A 63 -6.34 4.26 -21.52
C PRO A 63 -6.97 5.03 -20.35
N ALA A 64 -7.39 6.29 -20.59
CA ALA A 64 -7.92 7.17 -19.53
C ALA A 64 -9.23 6.63 -18.93
N LEU A 65 -10.10 6.03 -19.73
CA LEU A 65 -11.35 5.43 -19.23
C LEU A 65 -11.06 4.26 -18.30
N LEU A 66 -10.10 3.42 -18.68
CA LEU A 66 -9.70 2.28 -17.89
C LEU A 66 -9.05 2.71 -16.56
N ILE A 67 -8.12 3.66 -16.63
CA ILE A 67 -7.44 4.17 -15.45
C ILE A 67 -8.49 4.70 -14.46
N ASN A 68 -9.45 5.50 -14.92
CA ASN A 68 -10.51 6.03 -14.08
C ASN A 68 -11.33 4.93 -13.40
N THR A 69 -11.70 3.88 -14.15
CA THR A 69 -12.52 2.78 -13.63
C THR A 69 -11.75 1.95 -12.59
N ILE A 70 -10.50 1.57 -12.89
CA ILE A 70 -9.67 0.75 -11.98
C ILE A 70 -9.26 1.56 -10.75
N ALA A 71 -8.83 2.82 -10.92
CA ALA A 71 -8.48 3.68 -9.79
C ALA A 71 -9.67 3.91 -8.84
N LEU A 72 -10.89 3.98 -9.37
CA LEU A 72 -12.09 4.10 -8.54
C LEU A 72 -12.37 2.82 -7.75
N GLN A 73 -12.23 1.64 -8.37
CA GLN A 73 -12.41 0.35 -7.70
C GLN A 73 -11.35 0.14 -6.62
N GLU A 74 -10.09 0.48 -6.91
CA GLU A 74 -9.00 0.46 -5.93
C GLU A 74 -9.30 1.40 -4.76
N SER A 75 -9.72 2.64 -5.04
CA SER A 75 -10.05 3.64 -4.03
C SER A 75 -11.17 3.16 -3.09
N LYS A 76 -12.21 2.55 -3.66
CA LYS A 76 -13.33 1.98 -2.90
C LYS A 76 -12.88 0.84 -2.00
N ALA A 77 -12.14 -0.13 -2.53
CA ALA A 77 -11.69 -1.28 -1.76
C ALA A 77 -10.66 -0.87 -0.69
N SER A 78 -9.73 0.03 -1.02
CA SER A 78 -8.74 0.57 -0.08
C SER A 78 -9.42 1.30 1.08
N SER A 79 -10.42 2.13 0.81
CA SER A 79 -11.18 2.83 1.84
C SER A 79 -12.02 1.86 2.69
N ALA A 80 -12.58 0.79 2.08
CA ALA A 80 -13.35 -0.22 2.80
C ALA A 80 -12.48 -1.06 3.77
N ILE A 81 -11.17 -1.21 3.51
CA ILE A 81 -10.23 -1.81 4.49
C ILE A 81 -10.24 -1.00 5.79
N GLU A 82 -10.35 0.32 5.70
CA GLU A 82 -10.42 1.25 6.84
C GLU A 82 -11.88 1.48 7.34
N ASN A 83 -12.82 0.60 6.94
CA ASN A 83 -14.24 0.69 7.28
C ASN A 83 -14.98 1.93 6.73
N ILE A 84 -14.44 2.58 5.70
CA ILE A 84 -15.10 3.66 4.96
C ILE A 84 -15.87 3.01 3.82
N ILE A 85 -17.18 2.88 3.99
CA ILE A 85 -18.06 2.14 3.07
C ILE A 85 -18.86 3.10 2.21
N THR A 86 -18.90 2.84 0.89
CA THR A 86 -19.71 3.56 -0.09
C THR A 86 -20.22 2.61 -1.18
N THR A 87 -21.28 3.00 -1.89
CA THR A 87 -21.86 2.22 -2.98
C THR A 87 -21.25 2.61 -4.33
N HIS A 88 -21.42 1.74 -5.34
CA HIS A 88 -21.03 2.08 -6.71
C HIS A 88 -21.88 3.21 -7.28
N ASP A 89 -23.19 3.19 -7.01
CA ASP A 89 -24.13 4.19 -7.52
C ASP A 89 -23.78 5.59 -7.02
N GLU A 90 -23.46 5.71 -5.71
CA GLU A 90 -23.03 6.96 -5.10
C GLU A 90 -21.74 7.51 -5.74
N LEU A 91 -20.78 6.64 -6.03
CA LEU A 91 -19.52 7.03 -6.68
C LEU A 91 -19.71 7.40 -8.16
N TYR A 92 -20.56 6.66 -8.88
CA TYR A 92 -20.87 7.00 -10.28
C TYR A 92 -21.62 8.31 -10.39
N GLN A 93 -22.61 8.56 -9.54
CA GLN A 93 -23.30 9.84 -9.48
C GLN A 93 -22.33 10.99 -9.23
N ALA A 94 -21.39 10.81 -8.30
CA ALA A 94 -20.39 11.82 -7.98
C ALA A 94 -19.39 12.10 -9.12
N ILE A 95 -19.20 11.16 -10.05
CA ILE A 95 -18.29 11.34 -11.20
C ILE A 95 -19.03 11.97 -12.40
N VAL A 96 -20.30 11.62 -12.61
CA VAL A 96 -21.08 12.08 -13.76
C VAL A 96 -21.59 13.52 -13.57
N GLN A 97 -21.93 13.88 -12.34
CA GLN A 97 -22.28 15.25 -11.98
C GLN A 97 -21.00 16.00 -11.63
N ASP A 98 -20.87 17.21 -12.16
CA ASP A 98 -19.70 18.06 -11.92
C ASP A 98 -19.32 18.04 -10.43
N LEU A 99 -18.15 17.50 -10.12
CA LEU A 99 -17.72 17.21 -8.75
C LEU A 99 -17.76 18.47 -7.88
N ASP A 100 -17.42 19.63 -8.46
CA ASP A 100 -17.42 20.92 -7.76
C ASP A 100 -18.83 21.36 -7.37
N ILE A 101 -19.83 21.12 -8.23
CA ILE A 101 -21.23 21.44 -7.94
C ILE A 101 -21.78 20.55 -6.81
N MET A 102 -21.44 19.25 -6.82
CA MET A 102 -21.89 18.32 -5.78
C MET A 102 -21.17 18.52 -4.44
N LEU A 103 -19.90 18.91 -4.47
CA LEU A 103 -19.16 19.28 -3.24
C LEU A 103 -19.79 20.52 -2.59
N ALA A 104 -20.19 21.50 -3.40
CA ALA A 104 -20.84 22.71 -2.93
C ALA A 104 -22.29 22.49 -2.43
N SER A 105 -23.03 21.55 -3.06
CA SER A 105 -24.43 21.25 -2.69
C SER A 105 -24.60 20.33 -1.47
N GLY A 106 -23.50 19.73 -0.95
CA GLY A 106 -23.56 18.80 0.17
C GLY A 106 -24.21 17.45 -0.13
N THR A 107 -24.46 17.12 -1.40
CA THR A 107 -25.16 15.89 -1.82
C THR A 107 -24.32 14.63 -1.78
N ILE A 108 -22.98 14.75 -1.69
CA ILE A 108 -22.06 13.60 -1.61
C ILE A 108 -21.77 13.25 -0.14
N SER A 109 -21.86 11.96 0.20
CA SER A 109 -21.52 11.49 1.54
C SER A 109 -20.04 11.71 1.87
N PRO A 110 -19.68 11.85 3.18
CA PRO A 110 -18.28 11.93 3.60
C PRO A 110 -17.44 10.75 3.11
N SER A 111 -18.02 9.54 3.12
CA SER A 111 -17.36 8.31 2.65
C SER A 111 -17.03 8.37 1.16
N ALA A 112 -17.98 8.80 0.32
CA ALA A 112 -17.75 8.95 -1.11
C ALA A 112 -16.70 10.03 -1.42
N LYS A 113 -16.72 11.15 -0.69
CA LYS A 113 -15.67 12.18 -0.79
C LYS A 113 -14.29 11.60 -0.52
N GLU A 114 -14.15 10.78 0.52
CA GLU A 114 -12.88 10.19 0.91
C GLU A 114 -12.37 9.17 -0.12
N VAL A 115 -13.27 8.39 -0.74
CA VAL A 115 -12.92 7.50 -1.86
C VAL A 115 -12.43 8.28 -3.09
N LEU A 116 -13.09 9.37 -3.44
CA LEU A 116 -12.69 10.20 -4.58
C LEU A 116 -11.32 10.87 -4.34
N ARG A 117 -11.05 11.31 -3.12
CA ARG A 117 -9.74 11.88 -2.72
C ARG A 117 -8.60 10.87 -2.77
N TYR A 118 -8.87 9.60 -2.43
CA TYR A 118 -7.87 8.55 -2.63
C TYR A 118 -7.50 8.42 -4.12
N ARG A 119 -8.50 8.45 -5.02
CA ARG A 119 -8.25 8.43 -6.46
C ARG A 119 -7.42 9.64 -6.90
N GLU A 120 -7.76 10.83 -6.41
CA GLU A 120 -7.00 12.07 -6.67
C GLU A 120 -5.55 11.93 -6.20
N ALA A 121 -5.32 11.44 -4.98
CA ALA A 121 -3.98 11.19 -4.43
C ALA A 121 -3.18 10.18 -5.28
N LEU A 122 -3.80 9.11 -5.76
CA LEU A 122 -3.15 8.14 -6.64
C LEU A 122 -2.66 8.80 -7.94
N TYR A 123 -3.49 9.66 -8.55
CA TYR A 123 -3.11 10.42 -9.75
C TYR A 123 -2.04 11.46 -9.47
N GLU A 124 -2.12 12.18 -8.37
CA GLU A 124 -1.09 13.12 -7.95
C GLU A 124 0.26 12.41 -7.82
N GLY A 125 0.30 11.27 -7.12
CA GLY A 125 1.49 10.46 -6.97
C GLY A 125 2.06 9.98 -8.29
N TYR A 126 1.21 9.48 -9.18
CA TYR A 126 1.62 9.06 -10.51
C TYR A 126 2.21 10.21 -11.34
N ASN A 127 1.57 11.36 -11.36
CA ASN A 127 2.05 12.53 -12.10
C ASN A 127 3.39 13.06 -11.56
N GLU A 128 3.60 13.03 -10.25
CA GLU A 128 4.89 13.40 -9.66
C GLU A 128 5.97 12.38 -9.99
N LEU A 129 5.64 11.09 -9.98
CA LEU A 129 6.55 10.03 -10.36
C LEU A 129 7.01 10.16 -11.82
N GLN A 130 6.10 10.51 -12.74
CA GLN A 130 6.46 10.78 -14.15
C GLN A 130 7.44 11.93 -14.34
N LYS A 131 7.44 12.91 -13.43
CA LYS A 131 8.37 14.07 -13.50
C LYS A 131 9.76 13.75 -12.97
N ARG A 132 9.87 12.99 -11.89
CA ARG A 132 11.11 12.84 -11.13
C ARG A 132 11.59 11.40 -10.95
N ASN A 133 10.73 10.43 -11.19
CA ASN A 133 10.93 8.99 -10.92
C ASN A 133 11.41 8.69 -9.48
N LEU A 134 10.96 9.48 -8.49
CA LEU A 134 11.32 9.34 -7.08
C LEU A 134 10.08 9.30 -6.20
N LEU A 135 10.06 8.37 -5.24
CA LEU A 135 9.08 8.27 -4.19
C LEU A 135 9.71 8.80 -2.89
N THR A 136 9.30 10.01 -2.48
CA THR A 136 9.92 10.75 -1.38
C THR A 136 8.99 10.91 -0.19
N THR A 137 9.54 11.11 1.00
CA THR A 137 8.79 11.43 2.21
C THR A 137 7.85 12.63 2.02
N ASN A 138 8.30 13.66 1.27
CA ASN A 138 7.45 14.80 0.95
C ASN A 138 6.26 14.41 0.07
N LEU A 139 6.44 13.48 -0.86
CA LEU A 139 5.32 12.93 -1.63
C LEU A 139 4.36 12.15 -0.72
N PHE A 140 4.85 11.31 0.19
CA PHE A 140 3.99 10.57 1.13
C PHE A 140 3.11 11.50 1.97
N ILE A 141 3.68 12.61 2.46
CA ILE A 141 2.94 13.64 3.19
C ILE A 141 1.84 14.26 2.30
N ARG A 142 2.16 14.63 1.06
CA ARG A 142 1.16 15.20 0.14
C ARG A 142 0.03 14.24 -0.17
N LEU A 143 0.34 12.96 -0.45
CA LEU A 143 -0.68 11.94 -0.69
C LEU A 143 -1.65 11.82 0.50
N MET A 144 -1.11 11.76 1.73
CA MET A 144 -1.93 11.75 2.94
C MET A 144 -2.78 13.02 3.07
N GLN A 145 -2.19 14.19 2.83
CA GLN A 145 -2.90 15.48 2.88
C GLN A 145 -4.04 15.53 1.87
N THR A 146 -3.83 15.04 0.66
CA THR A 146 -4.88 14.92 -0.38
C THR A 146 -5.99 13.98 0.06
N ILE A 147 -5.67 12.80 0.62
CA ILE A 147 -6.66 11.85 1.13
C ILE A 147 -7.49 12.46 2.26
N LYS A 148 -6.83 13.16 3.21
CA LYS A 148 -7.46 13.66 4.44
C LYS A 148 -7.97 15.10 4.35
N GLN A 149 -7.64 15.82 3.26
CA GLN A 149 -7.97 17.24 3.06
C GLN A 149 -7.58 18.11 4.25
N ASN A 150 -6.35 17.94 4.70
CA ASN A 150 -5.77 18.74 5.77
C ASN A 150 -4.29 19.07 5.47
N SER A 151 -3.67 19.90 6.27
CA SER A 151 -2.26 20.26 6.16
C SER A 151 -1.37 19.55 7.20
N ALA A 152 -1.85 18.43 7.78
CA ALA A 152 -1.07 17.67 8.75
C ALA A 152 0.20 17.11 8.11
N GLY A 153 1.24 16.95 8.90
CA GLY A 153 2.49 16.33 8.53
C GLY A 153 2.72 15.02 9.27
N ILE A 154 3.99 14.71 9.50
CA ILE A 154 4.40 13.61 10.35
C ILE A 154 3.89 13.87 11.77
N ARG A 155 3.34 12.84 12.40
CA ARG A 155 2.80 12.94 13.76
C ARG A 155 3.88 13.27 14.78
N LYS A 156 3.49 14.02 15.78
CA LYS A 156 4.32 14.42 16.92
C LYS A 156 3.78 13.87 18.23
N GLU A 157 2.55 13.39 18.19
CA GLU A 157 1.83 12.89 19.36
C GLU A 157 2.47 11.59 19.87
N SER A 158 2.61 11.52 21.19
CA SER A 158 3.03 10.31 21.90
C SER A 158 1.84 9.40 22.21
N GLY A 159 2.11 8.12 22.44
CA GLY A 159 1.11 7.15 22.88
C GLY A 159 0.18 6.65 21.76
N VAL A 160 0.54 6.84 20.49
CA VAL A 160 -0.18 6.24 19.37
C VAL A 160 0.00 4.72 19.43
N CYS A 161 -1.11 3.98 19.38
CA CYS A 161 -1.09 2.53 19.37
C CYS A 161 -2.17 1.97 18.44
N ILE A 162 -1.86 0.84 17.81
CA ILE A 162 -2.81 0.09 16.99
C ILE A 162 -3.49 -0.93 17.88
N LYS A 163 -4.83 -0.90 17.89
CA LYS A 163 -5.67 -1.76 18.74
C LYS A 163 -6.49 -2.72 17.89
N ASN A 164 -6.71 -3.90 18.42
CA ASN A 164 -7.73 -4.79 17.91
C ASN A 164 -9.11 -4.14 18.12
N GLN A 165 -9.85 -3.92 17.05
CA GLN A 165 -11.15 -3.22 17.09
C GLN A 165 -12.21 -3.97 17.90
N MET A 166 -12.11 -5.31 18.01
CA MET A 166 -13.09 -6.12 18.73
C MET A 166 -12.76 -6.24 20.23
N THR A 167 -11.49 -6.41 20.58
CA THR A 167 -11.06 -6.65 21.96
C THR A 167 -10.55 -5.40 22.66
N GLY A 168 -10.18 -4.35 21.93
CA GLY A 168 -9.52 -3.15 22.47
C GLY A 168 -8.05 -3.38 22.87
N GLU A 169 -7.53 -4.59 22.70
CA GLU A 169 -6.14 -4.95 23.02
C GLU A 169 -5.17 -4.21 22.11
N ILE A 170 -4.07 -3.67 22.67
CA ILE A 170 -2.99 -3.08 21.90
C ILE A 170 -2.23 -4.21 21.21
N VAL A 171 -2.20 -4.17 19.88
CA VAL A 171 -1.51 -5.18 19.05
C VAL A 171 -0.16 -4.68 18.55
N TYR A 172 0.05 -3.35 18.51
CA TYR A 172 1.29 -2.76 18.05
C TYR A 172 1.39 -1.29 18.48
N THR A 173 2.58 -0.87 18.91
CA THR A 173 2.91 0.54 19.18
C THR A 173 4.02 0.97 18.23
N PRO A 174 3.72 1.83 17.23
CA PRO A 174 4.70 2.27 16.24
C PRO A 174 5.78 3.17 16.87
N PRO A 175 6.90 3.43 16.15
CA PRO A 175 7.95 4.35 16.61
C PRO A 175 7.38 5.68 17.08
N GLU A 176 7.97 6.26 18.11
CA GLU A 176 7.52 7.49 18.76
C GLU A 176 8.61 8.57 18.69
N GLY A 177 8.19 9.81 18.54
CA GLY A 177 9.06 10.98 18.38
C GLY A 177 9.26 11.35 16.90
N GLU A 178 9.04 12.64 16.57
CA GLU A 178 9.12 13.13 15.19
C GLU A 178 10.46 12.82 14.54
N ASP A 179 11.57 12.99 15.26
CA ASP A 179 12.92 12.76 14.73
C ASP A 179 13.16 11.28 14.42
N VAL A 180 12.67 10.37 15.27
CA VAL A 180 12.76 8.92 15.06
C VAL A 180 11.94 8.53 13.82
N ILE A 181 10.72 9.02 13.71
CA ILE A 181 9.85 8.75 12.56
C ILE A 181 10.46 9.27 11.26
N ARG A 182 11.03 10.50 11.28
CA ARG A 182 11.71 11.07 10.12
C ARG A 182 12.92 10.26 9.70
N GLN A 183 13.70 9.78 10.67
CA GLN A 183 14.85 8.91 10.39
C GLN A 183 14.40 7.59 9.74
N LYS A 184 13.35 6.95 10.26
CA LYS A 184 12.80 5.73 9.68
C LYS A 184 12.23 5.94 8.27
N LEU A 185 11.58 7.08 8.04
CA LEU A 185 11.09 7.44 6.70
C LEU A 185 12.24 7.73 5.74
N TYR A 186 13.32 8.35 6.18
CA TYR A 186 14.51 8.55 5.38
C TYR A 186 15.15 7.22 4.96
N GLU A 187 15.30 6.28 5.90
CA GLU A 187 15.80 4.93 5.63
C GLU A 187 14.91 4.20 4.61
N LEU A 188 13.59 4.31 4.75
CA LEU A 188 12.63 3.76 3.80
C LEU A 188 12.72 4.42 2.43
N GLU A 189 12.86 5.73 2.36
CA GLU A 189 13.02 6.49 1.10
C GLU A 189 14.28 6.06 0.36
N GLN A 190 15.40 5.84 1.07
CA GLN A 190 16.64 5.29 0.47
C GLN A 190 16.39 3.89 -0.10
N PHE A 191 15.78 2.99 0.67
CA PHE A 191 15.46 1.64 0.20
C PHE A 191 14.55 1.64 -1.04
N ILE A 192 13.56 2.52 -1.10
CA ILE A 192 12.62 2.60 -2.23
C ILE A 192 13.32 3.08 -3.51
N ASN A 193 14.19 4.09 -3.41
CA ASN A 193 14.78 4.73 -4.58
C ASN A 193 16.14 4.14 -4.99
N ASP A 194 16.78 3.36 -4.11
CA ASP A 194 18.02 2.63 -4.36
C ASP A 194 17.94 1.22 -3.72
N PRO A 195 17.01 0.36 -4.20
CA PRO A 195 16.85 -0.97 -3.66
C PRO A 195 18.05 -1.87 -3.99
N PRO A 196 18.33 -2.90 -3.17
CA PRO A 196 19.35 -3.89 -3.50
C PRO A 196 19.09 -4.52 -4.87
N HIS A 197 20.11 -4.55 -5.74
CA HIS A 197 19.99 -5.02 -7.12
C HIS A 197 19.66 -6.50 -7.28
N ASP A 198 19.92 -7.30 -6.27
CA ASP A 198 19.64 -8.73 -6.19
C ASP A 198 18.22 -9.04 -5.70
N LEU A 199 17.49 -8.08 -5.10
CA LEU A 199 16.13 -8.30 -4.65
C LEU A 199 15.10 -7.98 -5.76
N ASN A 200 14.18 -8.94 -5.98
CA ASN A 200 13.10 -8.73 -6.92
C ASN A 200 12.17 -7.59 -6.49
N PRO A 201 11.79 -6.65 -7.39
CA PRO A 201 10.93 -5.52 -7.05
C PRO A 201 9.58 -5.87 -6.44
N ILE A 202 8.99 -7.03 -6.72
CA ILE A 202 7.75 -7.47 -6.08
C ILE A 202 7.99 -7.80 -4.59
N ILE A 203 9.16 -8.35 -4.26
CA ILE A 203 9.59 -8.53 -2.87
C ILE A 203 9.82 -7.17 -2.22
N CYS A 204 10.56 -6.28 -2.87
CA CYS A 204 10.80 -4.92 -2.37
C CYS A 204 9.48 -4.17 -2.10
N MET A 205 8.48 -4.30 -3.00
CA MET A 205 7.13 -3.74 -2.80
C MET A 205 6.48 -4.28 -1.51
N ALA A 206 6.59 -5.58 -1.25
CA ALA A 206 6.04 -6.15 -0.02
C ALA A 206 6.77 -5.63 1.23
N LEU A 207 8.10 -5.52 1.17
CA LEU A 207 8.92 -5.00 2.27
C LEU A 207 8.61 -3.53 2.55
N LEU A 208 8.58 -2.67 1.53
CA LEU A 208 8.27 -1.25 1.69
C LEU A 208 6.88 -1.03 2.29
N HIS A 209 5.90 -1.85 1.89
CA HIS A 209 4.55 -1.71 2.42
C HIS A 209 4.49 -2.05 3.91
N TYR A 210 5.08 -3.18 4.33
CA TYR A 210 5.22 -3.50 5.74
C TYR A 210 5.92 -2.38 6.51
N GLN A 211 7.06 -1.91 6.02
CA GLN A 211 7.86 -0.91 6.71
C GLN A 211 7.10 0.41 6.88
N PHE A 212 6.39 0.85 5.85
CA PHE A 212 5.57 2.06 5.92
C PHE A 212 4.43 1.91 6.95
N GLU A 213 3.74 0.76 6.95
CA GLU A 213 2.70 0.47 7.94
C GLU A 213 3.27 0.39 9.36
N ALA A 214 4.48 -0.19 9.54
CA ALA A 214 5.16 -0.29 10.83
C ALA A 214 5.63 1.07 11.36
N ILE A 215 6.18 1.94 10.50
CA ILE A 215 6.55 3.32 10.88
C ILE A 215 5.31 4.11 11.30
N HIS A 216 4.19 3.92 10.60
CA HIS A 216 2.91 4.58 10.88
C HIS A 216 3.04 6.09 11.05
N PRO A 217 3.56 6.81 10.03
CA PRO A 217 4.07 8.17 10.21
C PRO A 217 3.00 9.24 10.44
N PHE A 218 1.73 8.96 10.17
CA PHE A 218 0.64 9.93 10.22
C PHE A 218 -0.36 9.59 11.33
N ALA A 219 -1.11 10.59 11.79
CA ALA A 219 -2.19 10.37 12.74
C ALA A 219 -3.35 9.55 12.13
N ASP A 220 -3.58 9.70 10.81
CA ASP A 220 -4.57 8.95 10.03
C ASP A 220 -4.14 8.88 8.56
N GLY A 221 -4.66 7.91 7.80
CA GLY A 221 -4.40 7.76 6.37
C GLY A 221 -3.17 6.89 6.02
N ASN A 222 -2.50 6.28 7.01
CA ASN A 222 -1.33 5.44 6.77
C ASN A 222 -1.63 4.29 5.80
N GLY A 223 -2.62 3.44 6.11
CA GLY A 223 -2.97 2.30 5.28
C GLY A 223 -3.29 2.68 3.82
N ARG A 224 -4.04 3.75 3.60
CA ARG A 224 -4.36 4.23 2.25
C ARG A 224 -3.14 4.76 1.52
N THR A 225 -2.30 5.54 2.19
CA THR A 225 -1.04 6.03 1.62
C THR A 225 -0.12 4.86 1.29
N GLY A 226 0.08 3.90 2.20
CA GLY A 226 0.91 2.72 1.98
C GLY A 226 0.45 1.89 0.77
N ARG A 227 -0.87 1.74 0.55
CA ARG A 227 -1.40 1.02 -0.62
C ARG A 227 -1.20 1.78 -1.93
N ILE A 228 -1.28 3.12 -1.92
CA ILE A 228 -0.88 3.93 -3.09
C ILE A 228 0.61 3.73 -3.40
N LEU A 229 1.47 3.74 -2.38
CA LEU A 229 2.92 3.56 -2.56
C LEU A 229 3.28 2.24 -3.21
N MET A 230 2.57 1.14 -2.91
CA MET A 230 2.79 -0.15 -3.59
C MET A 230 2.59 -0.05 -5.11
N VAL A 231 1.47 0.56 -5.53
CA VAL A 231 1.15 0.70 -6.95
C VAL A 231 2.15 1.63 -7.65
N LEU A 232 2.48 2.76 -7.03
CA LEU A 232 3.45 3.71 -7.56
C LEU A 232 4.85 3.10 -7.65
N TYR A 233 5.25 2.27 -6.69
CA TYR A 233 6.53 1.56 -6.75
C TYR A 233 6.60 0.58 -7.92
N LEU A 234 5.54 -0.18 -8.19
CA LEU A 234 5.51 -1.07 -9.37
C LEU A 234 5.56 -0.28 -10.69
N VAL A 235 5.03 0.94 -10.73
CA VAL A 235 5.19 1.86 -11.86
C VAL A 235 6.64 2.34 -11.95
N GLN A 236 7.25 2.78 -10.85
CA GLN A 236 8.64 3.22 -10.78
C GLN A 236 9.61 2.16 -11.28
N GLN A 237 9.36 0.90 -10.91
CA GLN A 237 10.17 -0.25 -11.31
C GLN A 237 9.85 -0.79 -12.71
N GLY A 238 8.95 -0.15 -13.45
CA GLY A 238 8.60 -0.51 -14.82
C GLY A 238 7.75 -1.76 -14.98
N TYR A 239 7.21 -2.33 -13.90
CA TYR A 239 6.26 -3.44 -13.97
C TYR A 239 4.89 -3.00 -14.51
N LEU A 240 4.55 -1.74 -14.33
CA LEU A 240 3.35 -1.11 -14.87
C LEU A 240 3.71 0.23 -15.53
N ASP A 241 3.00 0.61 -16.58
CA ASP A 241 3.11 1.96 -17.18
C ASP A 241 2.10 2.94 -16.55
N LEU A 242 1.02 2.40 -15.98
CA LEU A 242 -0.11 3.15 -15.41
C LEU A 242 -0.46 2.61 -14.02
N PRO A 243 -1.00 3.42 -13.11
CA PRO A 243 -1.35 2.98 -11.76
C PRO A 243 -2.70 2.23 -11.73
N ILE A 244 -2.73 1.05 -12.37
CA ILE A 244 -3.95 0.28 -12.65
C ILE A 244 -4.02 -1.09 -11.97
N LEU A 245 -3.32 -1.28 -10.86
CA LEU A 245 -3.40 -2.50 -10.07
C LEU A 245 -4.43 -2.34 -8.95
N PHE A 246 -5.37 -3.27 -8.90
CA PHE A 246 -6.45 -3.29 -7.91
C PHE A 246 -6.09 -4.15 -6.69
N VAL A 247 -4.93 -3.86 -6.07
CA VAL A 247 -4.35 -4.68 -4.99
C VAL A 247 -5.24 -4.77 -3.75
N SER A 248 -5.99 -3.72 -3.45
CA SER A 248 -6.88 -3.67 -2.28
C SER A 248 -8.05 -4.66 -2.38
N ALA A 249 -8.41 -5.14 -3.58
CA ALA A 249 -9.42 -6.19 -3.75
C ALA A 249 -9.02 -7.52 -3.08
N TYR A 250 -7.74 -7.89 -3.20
CA TYR A 250 -7.22 -9.08 -2.54
C TYR A 250 -7.10 -8.88 -1.03
N ILE A 251 -6.60 -7.73 -0.61
CA ILE A 251 -6.39 -7.40 0.81
C ILE A 251 -7.73 -7.44 1.56
N ILE A 252 -8.78 -6.78 1.03
CA ILE A 252 -10.08 -6.76 1.73
C ILE A 252 -10.72 -8.15 1.81
N LYS A 253 -10.58 -8.96 0.77
CA LYS A 253 -11.06 -10.35 0.75
C LYS A 253 -10.33 -11.22 1.79
N ASN A 254 -9.07 -10.92 2.08
CA ASN A 254 -8.20 -11.65 2.99
C ASN A 254 -7.79 -10.81 4.20
N LYS A 255 -8.65 -9.88 4.66
CA LYS A 255 -8.34 -8.84 5.64
C LYS A 255 -7.76 -9.40 6.95
N ALA A 256 -8.34 -10.47 7.47
CA ALA A 256 -7.85 -11.11 8.70
C ALA A 256 -6.41 -11.62 8.54
N ARG A 257 -6.12 -12.30 7.42
CA ARG A 257 -4.77 -12.83 7.13
C ARG A 257 -3.75 -11.72 6.89
N TYR A 258 -4.15 -10.64 6.26
CA TYR A 258 -3.31 -9.46 6.06
C TYR A 258 -2.82 -8.88 7.39
N TYR A 259 -3.71 -8.63 8.35
CA TYR A 259 -3.32 -8.09 9.65
C TYR A 259 -2.56 -9.12 10.51
N GLU A 260 -2.91 -10.41 10.42
CA GLU A 260 -2.16 -11.48 11.06
C GLU A 260 -0.70 -11.51 10.58
N LEU A 261 -0.48 -11.36 9.26
CA LEU A 261 0.86 -11.40 8.69
C LEU A 261 1.67 -10.15 9.01
N LEU A 262 1.07 -8.94 9.01
CA LEU A 262 1.74 -7.73 9.49
C LEU A 262 2.25 -7.93 10.93
N ARG A 263 1.40 -8.49 11.79
CA ARG A 263 1.78 -8.82 13.17
C ARG A 263 2.88 -9.90 13.22
N ALA A 264 2.77 -10.93 12.41
CA ALA A 264 3.73 -12.03 12.38
C ALA A 264 5.13 -11.59 11.93
N VAL A 265 5.23 -10.62 11.02
CA VAL A 265 6.53 -10.01 10.67
C VAL A 265 7.13 -9.31 11.89
N THR A 266 6.34 -8.51 12.62
CA THR A 266 6.82 -7.81 13.83
C THR A 266 7.24 -8.76 14.92
N GLU A 267 6.46 -9.83 15.18
CA GLU A 267 6.66 -10.73 16.34
C GLU A 267 7.68 -11.84 16.10
N ARG A 268 7.81 -12.34 14.88
CA ARG A 268 8.61 -13.52 14.54
C ARG A 268 9.31 -13.47 13.19
N GLU A 269 9.46 -12.28 12.61
CA GLU A 269 10.14 -12.07 11.34
C GLU A 269 9.59 -12.95 10.19
N ALA A 270 8.26 -13.11 10.11
CA ALA A 270 7.58 -13.95 9.13
C ALA A 270 7.62 -13.32 7.69
N TRP A 271 8.77 -12.84 7.27
CA TRP A 271 8.96 -12.13 6.00
C TRP A 271 8.59 -12.96 4.78
N GLN A 272 8.96 -14.23 4.77
CA GLN A 272 8.63 -15.12 3.64
C GLN A 272 7.13 -15.28 3.47
N GLU A 273 6.38 -15.50 4.57
CA GLU A 273 4.93 -15.64 4.52
C GLU A 273 4.24 -14.36 4.06
N TRP A 274 4.74 -13.21 4.54
CA TRP A 274 4.27 -11.89 4.13
C TRP A 274 4.51 -11.63 2.63
N CYS A 275 5.73 -11.86 2.14
CA CYS A 275 6.07 -11.66 0.74
C CYS A 275 5.29 -12.61 -0.19
N LEU A 276 5.06 -13.87 0.23
CA LEU A 276 4.20 -14.81 -0.50
C LEU A 276 2.76 -14.30 -0.60
N PHE A 277 2.20 -13.78 0.49
CA PHE A 277 0.86 -13.19 0.51
C PHE A 277 0.77 -12.01 -0.45
N MET A 278 1.75 -11.11 -0.44
CA MET A 278 1.78 -9.93 -1.28
C MET A 278 2.02 -10.27 -2.76
N ALA A 279 2.90 -11.23 -3.07
CA ALA A 279 3.09 -11.72 -4.43
C ALA A 279 1.79 -12.33 -4.99
N LYS A 280 1.06 -13.08 -4.16
CA LYS A 280 -0.25 -13.64 -4.54
C LYS A 280 -1.30 -12.54 -4.75
N ALA A 281 -1.30 -11.50 -3.91
CA ALA A 281 -2.16 -10.33 -4.10
C ALA A 281 -1.91 -9.66 -5.46
N VAL A 282 -0.66 -9.47 -5.84
CA VAL A 282 -0.28 -8.91 -7.15
C VAL A 282 -0.76 -9.81 -8.30
N GLU A 283 -0.49 -11.12 -8.24
CA GLU A 283 -0.91 -12.08 -9.26
C GLU A 283 -2.43 -12.05 -9.48
N GLU A 284 -3.21 -12.27 -8.42
CA GLU A 284 -4.68 -12.36 -8.53
C GLU A 284 -5.30 -11.04 -8.98
N THR A 285 -4.79 -9.91 -8.50
CA THR A 285 -5.35 -8.60 -8.85
C THR A 285 -4.94 -8.13 -10.24
N ALA A 286 -3.77 -8.50 -10.73
CA ALA A 286 -3.41 -8.30 -12.14
C ALA A 286 -4.35 -9.10 -13.07
N GLN A 287 -4.65 -10.36 -12.75
CA GLN A 287 -5.61 -11.17 -13.49
C GLN A 287 -7.02 -10.60 -13.42
N LEU A 288 -7.48 -10.14 -12.24
CA LEU A 288 -8.77 -9.47 -12.07
C LEU A 288 -8.88 -8.22 -12.92
N THR A 289 -7.82 -7.42 -12.97
CA THR A 289 -7.75 -6.21 -13.79
C THR A 289 -7.82 -6.55 -15.27
N LEU A 290 -7.10 -7.59 -15.74
CA LEU A 290 -7.18 -8.11 -17.11
C LEU A 290 -8.62 -8.50 -17.50
N HIS A 291 -9.28 -9.26 -16.63
CA HIS A 291 -10.69 -9.62 -16.85
C HIS A 291 -11.60 -8.40 -16.96
N THR A 292 -11.39 -7.40 -16.11
CA THR A 292 -12.17 -6.15 -16.15
C THR A 292 -11.95 -5.41 -17.47
N ILE A 293 -10.71 -5.33 -17.96
CA ILE A 293 -10.38 -4.74 -19.25
C ILE A 293 -11.10 -5.45 -20.41
N GLN A 294 -11.04 -6.78 -20.41
CA GLN A 294 -11.69 -7.58 -21.45
C GLN A 294 -13.20 -7.33 -21.51
N ARG A 295 -13.86 -7.28 -20.34
CA ARG A 295 -15.29 -6.95 -20.25
C ARG A 295 -15.63 -5.56 -20.76
N ILE A 296 -14.80 -4.55 -20.44
CA ILE A 296 -14.98 -3.18 -20.94
C ILE A 296 -14.85 -3.15 -22.47
N ARG A 297 -13.89 -3.86 -23.06
CA ARG A 297 -13.71 -3.95 -24.51
C ARG A 297 -14.94 -4.56 -25.19
N ILE A 298 -15.42 -5.71 -24.70
CA ILE A 298 -16.63 -6.36 -25.25
C ILE A 298 -17.82 -5.38 -25.21
N ALA A 299 -18.04 -4.71 -24.08
CA ALA A 299 -19.14 -3.74 -23.96
C ALA A 299 -18.99 -2.51 -24.89
N GLN A 300 -17.76 -2.12 -25.25
CA GLN A 300 -17.54 -1.04 -26.24
C GLN A 300 -17.81 -1.52 -27.67
N ASP A 301 -17.39 -2.74 -28.01
CA ASP A 301 -17.62 -3.33 -29.34
C ASP A 301 -19.11 -3.58 -29.60
N ASP A 302 -19.92 -3.86 -28.57
CA ASP A 302 -21.38 -4.07 -28.66
C ASP A 302 -22.17 -2.73 -28.89
N ILE A 303 -21.54 -1.58 -28.65
CA ILE A 303 -22.17 -0.25 -28.80
C ILE A 303 -21.82 0.40 -30.14
N THR A 304 -20.78 -0.08 -30.82
CA THR A 304 -20.32 0.42 -32.12
C THR A 304 -20.91 -0.38 -33.27
#